data_eb900c3255fc3cd01210dd1d5d34fed0
#
_entry.id   eb900c3255fc3cd01210dd1d5d34fed0
#
_cell.length_a   1.000
_cell.length_b   1.000
_cell.length_c   1.000
_cell.angle_alpha   90.00
_cell.angle_beta   90.00
_cell.angle_gamma   90.00
#
_symmetry.space_group_name_H-M   'P 1'
#
loop_
_entity.id
_entity.type
_entity.pdbx_description
1 polymer ?
#
loop_
_entity_poly.entity_id
_entity_poly.type
_entity_poly.pdbx_seq_one_letter_code
_entity_poly.pdbx_strand_id
1 'polypeptide(L)'
;MFILFVCLLPFCKFKIPDKKYFLPLIGFSLSMGFGVIFFLNLSLGKATFVAPIIIGAQLAIPFAILASSIFLGEKVNIKQWSLILISFFGIFLIGYDPNLKGEIYAIFLCSISAFFYGIANVLSRYIKEIDVKFTNMIMGFIGFITILLFSIFSEGNTVSHLMNININTWLLLLHNGIVVSVIAHTSMFYLYKFYSINKVMPFYSLFPIFGLILTFFIFGEIPTLLSAIGSTIVIISVYRLQKIR
;
A
#
# COMPACT_ATOMS: atom_id res chain seq x y z
N MET A 1 -1.25 12.40 -4.02
CA MET A 1 -0.75 13.09 -2.80
C MET A 1 -1.16 14.56 -2.75
N PHE A 2 -0.91 15.37 -3.79
CA PHE A 2 -1.33 16.78 -3.81
C PHE A 2 -2.84 16.97 -3.56
N ILE A 3 -3.69 16.20 -4.26
CA ILE A 3 -5.16 16.24 -4.09
C ILE A 3 -5.56 15.92 -2.64
N LEU A 4 -4.94 14.89 -2.04
CA LEU A 4 -5.19 14.54 -0.64
C LEU A 4 -4.85 15.70 0.31
N PHE A 5 -3.69 16.33 0.11
CA PHE A 5 -3.27 17.49 0.89
C PHE A 5 -4.26 18.64 0.78
N VAL A 6 -4.58 19.06 -0.46
CA VAL A 6 -5.47 20.21 -0.71
C VAL A 6 -6.89 19.96 -0.20
N CYS A 7 -7.44 18.76 -0.43
CA CYS A 7 -8.79 18.43 0.02
C CYS A 7 -8.93 18.37 1.54
N LEU A 8 -7.89 17.93 2.26
CA LEU A 8 -7.95 17.83 3.72
C LEU A 8 -7.58 19.14 4.43
N LEU A 9 -6.85 20.03 3.78
CA LEU A 9 -6.39 21.31 4.36
C LEU A 9 -7.52 22.11 5.07
N PRO A 10 -8.70 22.35 4.44
CA PRO A 10 -9.76 23.13 5.07
C PRO A 10 -10.46 22.41 6.24
N PHE A 11 -10.31 21.09 6.35
CA PHE A 11 -10.96 20.28 7.38
C PHE A 11 -10.05 19.93 8.56
N CYS A 12 -8.79 20.35 8.52
CA CYS A 12 -7.82 20.07 9.56
C CYS A 12 -7.84 21.14 10.64
N LYS A 13 -7.91 20.71 11.89
CA LYS A 13 -7.56 21.56 13.01
C LYS A 13 -6.04 21.56 13.16
N PHE A 14 -5.40 22.70 12.87
CA PHE A 14 -3.95 22.86 13.03
C PHE A 14 -3.57 22.89 14.51
N LYS A 15 -3.49 21.71 15.11
CA LYS A 15 -2.91 21.53 16.43
C LYS A 15 -1.55 20.85 16.24
N ILE A 16 -0.49 21.60 16.47
CA ILE A 16 0.88 21.08 16.38
C ILE A 16 1.03 19.95 17.41
N PRO A 17 1.37 18.73 17.00
CA PRO A 17 1.55 17.62 17.93
C PRO A 17 2.80 17.81 18.79
N ASP A 18 2.87 17.12 19.93
CA ASP A 18 4.05 17.12 20.78
C ASP A 18 5.29 16.63 20.02
N LYS A 19 6.46 17.12 20.41
CA LYS A 19 7.75 16.80 19.78
C LYS A 19 8.01 15.28 19.63
N LYS A 20 7.51 14.47 20.58
CA LYS A 20 7.63 13.00 20.55
C LYS A 20 7.00 12.34 19.33
N TYR A 21 6.00 12.99 18.71
CA TYR A 21 5.29 12.46 17.55
C TYR A 21 5.88 12.90 16.20
N PHE A 22 6.81 13.88 16.18
CA PHE A 22 7.34 14.41 14.92
C PHE A 22 8.06 13.34 14.10
N LEU A 23 9.00 12.62 14.70
CA LEU A 23 9.77 11.58 13.99
C LEU A 23 8.88 10.44 13.49
N PRO A 24 7.96 9.86 14.31
CA PRO A 24 7.00 8.88 13.82
C PRO A 24 6.07 9.41 12.73
N LEU A 25 5.63 10.67 12.80
CA LEU A 25 4.76 11.28 11.80
C LEU A 25 5.47 11.48 10.45
N ILE A 26 6.71 11.97 10.47
CA ILE A 26 7.54 12.09 9.27
C ILE A 26 7.83 10.71 8.69
N GLY A 27 8.25 9.76 9.53
CA GLY A 27 8.50 8.39 9.09
C GLY A 27 7.27 7.72 8.47
N PHE A 28 6.09 7.87 9.08
CA PHE A 28 4.81 7.41 8.53
C PHE A 28 4.53 8.07 7.17
N SER A 29 4.69 9.38 7.09
CA SER A 29 4.40 10.15 5.89
C SER A 29 5.35 9.79 4.74
N LEU A 30 6.63 9.60 5.02
CA LEU A 30 7.62 9.12 4.03
C LEU A 30 7.34 7.67 3.62
N SER A 31 7.04 6.79 4.58
CA SER A 31 6.76 5.39 4.25
C SER A 31 5.48 5.25 3.43
N MET A 32 4.38 5.85 3.87
CA MET A 32 3.08 5.73 3.20
C MET A 32 2.95 6.67 2.00
N GLY A 33 3.36 7.94 2.17
CA GLY A 33 3.20 8.99 1.15
C GLY A 33 4.18 8.89 -0.01
N PHE A 34 5.41 8.45 0.24
CA PHE A 34 6.41 8.25 -0.79
C PHE A 34 6.65 6.75 -1.05
N GLY A 35 7.15 6.00 -0.05
CA GLY A 35 7.58 4.62 -0.25
C GLY A 35 6.51 3.72 -0.86
N VAL A 36 5.32 3.66 -0.27
CA VAL A 36 4.22 2.83 -0.79
C VAL A 36 3.80 3.30 -2.18
N ILE A 37 3.49 4.57 -2.33
CA ILE A 37 2.93 5.10 -3.58
C ILE A 37 3.93 5.05 -4.72
N PHE A 38 5.17 5.45 -4.48
CA PHE A 38 6.22 5.45 -5.50
C PHE A 38 6.52 4.05 -6.02
N PHE A 39 6.83 3.11 -5.12
CA PHE A 39 7.19 1.75 -5.53
C PHE A 39 6.02 0.96 -6.11
N LEU A 40 4.77 1.20 -5.63
CA LEU A 40 3.59 0.58 -6.21
C LEU A 40 3.33 1.09 -7.64
N ASN A 41 3.38 2.40 -7.86
CA ASN A 41 3.18 2.95 -9.20
C ASN A 41 4.31 2.56 -10.16
N LEU A 42 5.56 2.54 -9.68
CA LEU A 42 6.69 2.07 -10.47
C LEU A 42 6.54 0.59 -10.84
N SER A 43 6.08 -0.25 -9.90
CA SER A 43 5.73 -1.65 -10.13
C SER A 43 4.67 -1.80 -11.21
N LEU A 44 3.54 -1.10 -11.09
CA LEU A 44 2.46 -1.12 -12.07
C LEU A 44 2.91 -0.61 -13.44
N GLY A 45 3.77 0.41 -13.49
CA GLY A 45 4.33 0.94 -14.74
C GLY A 45 5.33 0.00 -15.43
N LYS A 46 5.86 -1.00 -14.72
CA LYS A 46 6.75 -2.04 -15.26
C LYS A 46 6.05 -3.38 -15.47
N ALA A 47 4.87 -3.56 -14.92
CA ALA A 47 4.09 -4.79 -15.02
C ALA A 47 3.39 -4.88 -16.37
N THR A 48 3.42 -6.07 -16.98
CA THR A 48 2.57 -6.44 -18.11
C THR A 48 1.21 -6.95 -17.61
N PHE A 49 1.23 -7.63 -16.45
CA PHE A 49 0.05 -8.18 -15.80
C PHE A 49 -0.17 -7.53 -14.43
N VAL A 50 -1.40 -7.09 -14.16
CA VAL A 50 -1.75 -6.40 -12.91
C VAL A 50 -2.02 -7.40 -11.78
N ALA A 51 -2.54 -8.59 -12.09
CA ALA A 51 -2.89 -9.61 -11.11
C ALA A 51 -1.73 -10.02 -10.19
N PRO A 52 -0.49 -10.28 -10.66
CA PRO A 52 0.66 -10.57 -9.78
C PRO A 52 0.96 -9.45 -8.79
N ILE A 53 0.76 -8.19 -9.19
CA ILE A 53 1.02 -7.01 -8.35
C ILE A 53 -0.02 -6.91 -7.23
N ILE A 54 -1.30 -7.17 -7.54
CA ILE A 54 -2.38 -7.18 -6.53
C ILE A 54 -2.10 -8.22 -5.45
N ILE A 55 -1.63 -9.40 -5.84
CA ILE A 55 -1.26 -10.47 -4.89
C ILE A 55 0.02 -10.10 -4.14
N GLY A 56 1.03 -9.55 -4.81
CA GLY A 56 2.28 -9.09 -4.20
C GLY A 56 2.05 -8.06 -3.10
N ALA A 57 1.08 -7.16 -3.26
CA ALA A 57 0.72 -6.17 -2.26
C ALA A 57 0.23 -6.79 -0.94
N GLN A 58 -0.25 -8.06 -0.94
CA GLN A 58 -0.64 -8.76 0.28
C GLN A 58 0.53 -9.07 1.22
N LEU A 59 1.76 -9.02 0.74
CA LEU A 59 2.96 -9.11 1.58
C LEU A 59 3.06 -7.96 2.60
N ALA A 60 2.27 -6.90 2.45
CA ALA A 60 2.17 -5.83 3.44
C ALA A 60 1.82 -6.35 4.85
N ILE A 61 1.01 -7.43 4.96
CA ILE A 61 0.60 -8.00 6.24
C ILE A 61 1.75 -8.78 6.89
N PRO A 62 2.42 -9.72 6.23
CA PRO A 62 3.64 -10.33 6.76
C PRO A 62 4.70 -9.32 7.17
N PHE A 63 4.96 -8.31 6.33
CA PHE A 63 5.92 -7.26 6.67
C PHE A 63 5.50 -6.42 7.88
N ALA A 64 4.20 -6.12 8.02
CA ALA A 64 3.70 -5.41 9.20
C ALA A 64 3.91 -6.21 10.50
N ILE A 65 3.73 -7.54 10.47
CA ILE A 65 3.96 -8.42 11.61
C ILE A 65 5.46 -8.48 11.95
N LEU A 66 6.33 -8.63 10.94
CA LEU A 66 7.78 -8.61 11.12
C LEU A 66 8.25 -7.27 11.68
N ALA A 67 7.77 -6.16 11.12
CA ALA A 67 8.11 -4.83 11.61
C ALA A 67 7.60 -4.60 13.05
N SER A 68 6.38 -5.07 13.40
CA SER A 68 5.89 -5.01 14.78
C SER A 68 6.77 -5.79 15.74
N SER A 69 7.27 -6.95 15.34
CA SER A 69 8.17 -7.75 16.16
C SER A 69 9.49 -7.02 16.45
N ILE A 70 10.05 -6.35 15.44
CA ILE A 70 11.33 -5.65 15.56
C ILE A 70 11.18 -4.34 16.34
N PHE A 71 10.21 -3.51 15.99
CA PHE A 71 10.09 -2.14 16.52
C PHE A 71 9.22 -2.04 17.77
N LEU A 72 8.25 -2.93 17.96
CA LEU A 72 7.34 -2.92 19.10
C LEU A 72 7.62 -4.06 20.09
N GLY A 73 8.56 -4.96 19.78
CA GLY A 73 8.87 -6.12 20.62
C GLY A 73 7.74 -7.14 20.70
N GLU A 74 6.79 -7.12 19.76
CA GLU A 74 5.69 -8.08 19.73
C GLU A 74 6.21 -9.48 19.39
N LYS A 75 5.85 -10.48 20.19
CA LYS A 75 6.30 -11.86 19.97
C LYS A 75 5.56 -12.49 18.80
N VAL A 76 6.30 -12.93 17.80
CA VAL A 76 5.77 -13.72 16.68
C VAL A 76 5.84 -15.20 17.05
N ASN A 77 4.69 -15.87 17.10
CA ASN A 77 4.63 -17.31 17.42
C ASN A 77 5.01 -18.17 16.19
N ILE A 78 5.29 -19.46 16.44
CA ILE A 78 5.73 -20.38 15.38
C ILE A 78 4.71 -20.53 14.25
N LYS A 79 3.41 -20.44 14.54
CA LYS A 79 2.35 -20.50 13.53
C LYS A 79 2.37 -19.27 12.62
N GLN A 80 2.62 -18.09 13.21
CA GLN A 80 2.77 -16.85 12.43
C GLN A 80 4.01 -16.91 11.54
N TRP A 81 5.15 -17.37 12.07
CA TRP A 81 6.37 -17.59 11.27
C TRP A 81 6.13 -18.51 10.08
N SER A 82 5.47 -19.66 10.31
CA SER A 82 5.15 -20.60 9.24
C SER A 82 4.27 -19.94 8.16
N LEU A 83 3.24 -19.19 8.55
CA LEU A 83 2.35 -18.53 7.59
C LEU A 83 3.05 -17.39 6.83
N ILE A 84 3.96 -16.65 7.49
CA ILE A 84 4.80 -15.64 6.84
C ILE A 84 5.66 -16.31 5.75
N LEU A 85 6.38 -17.37 6.08
CA LEU A 85 7.21 -18.10 5.12
C LEU A 85 6.39 -18.68 3.97
N ILE A 86 5.20 -19.24 4.26
CA ILE A 86 4.28 -19.77 3.23
C ILE A 86 3.79 -18.63 2.31
N SER A 87 3.51 -17.45 2.82
CA SER A 87 3.09 -16.32 1.99
C SER A 87 4.22 -15.84 1.05
N PHE A 88 5.46 -15.76 1.52
CA PHE A 88 6.62 -15.47 0.68
C PHE A 88 6.86 -16.55 -0.38
N PHE A 89 6.68 -17.82 0.00
CA PHE A 89 6.77 -18.93 -0.95
C PHE A 89 5.70 -18.85 -2.05
N GLY A 90 4.47 -18.43 -1.71
CA GLY A 90 3.43 -18.20 -2.71
C GLY A 90 3.81 -17.12 -3.73
N ILE A 91 4.41 -16.00 -3.28
CA ILE A 91 4.92 -14.96 -4.20
C ILE A 91 6.10 -15.48 -5.03
N PHE A 92 6.99 -16.27 -4.43
CA PHE A 92 8.08 -16.90 -5.16
C PHE A 92 7.57 -17.79 -6.30
N LEU A 93 6.50 -18.59 -6.07
CA LEU A 93 5.88 -19.40 -7.10
C LEU A 93 5.34 -18.56 -8.27
N ILE A 94 4.71 -17.42 -7.97
CA ILE A 94 4.23 -16.48 -9.01
C ILE A 94 5.42 -15.93 -9.82
N GLY A 95 6.47 -15.50 -9.15
CA GLY A 95 7.67 -14.96 -9.81
C GLY A 95 8.46 -16.02 -10.61
N TYR A 96 8.34 -17.29 -10.24
CA TYR A 96 9.00 -18.42 -10.94
C TYR A 96 8.22 -18.91 -12.16
N ASP A 97 6.98 -18.43 -12.36
CA ASP A 97 6.15 -18.81 -13.52
C ASP A 97 6.85 -18.41 -14.83
N PRO A 98 7.13 -19.39 -15.74
CA PRO A 98 7.79 -19.10 -17.01
C PRO A 98 7.06 -18.07 -17.87
N ASN A 99 5.73 -17.99 -17.75
CA ASN A 99 4.89 -17.06 -18.50
C ASN A 99 4.96 -15.64 -17.90
N LEU A 100 5.48 -15.50 -16.67
CA LEU A 100 5.59 -14.25 -15.92
C LEU A 100 7.04 -13.82 -15.69
N LYS A 101 8.00 -14.36 -16.46
CA LYS A 101 9.44 -14.03 -16.28
C LYS A 101 9.73 -12.51 -16.38
N GLY A 102 8.99 -11.78 -17.21
CA GLY A 102 9.08 -10.32 -17.30
C GLY A 102 8.58 -9.58 -16.06
N GLU A 103 7.77 -10.22 -15.21
CA GLU A 103 7.12 -9.60 -14.06
C GLU A 103 7.97 -9.62 -12.78
N ILE A 104 9.09 -10.35 -12.75
CA ILE A 104 9.93 -10.50 -11.54
C ILE A 104 10.34 -9.15 -10.98
N TYR A 105 10.73 -8.23 -11.85
CA TYR A 105 11.13 -6.88 -11.44
C TYR A 105 9.95 -6.08 -10.88
N ALA A 106 8.79 -6.16 -11.52
CA ALA A 106 7.57 -5.52 -11.05
C ALA A 106 7.11 -6.09 -9.70
N ILE A 107 7.13 -7.42 -9.53
CA ILE A 107 6.82 -8.10 -8.26
C ILE A 107 7.80 -7.68 -7.16
N PHE A 108 9.09 -7.56 -7.46
CA PHE A 108 10.10 -7.08 -6.52
C PHE A 108 9.82 -5.65 -6.06
N LEU A 109 9.51 -4.72 -6.98
CA LEU A 109 9.12 -3.35 -6.65
C LEU A 109 7.84 -3.30 -5.79
N CYS A 110 6.85 -4.13 -6.11
CA CYS A 110 5.65 -4.28 -5.31
C CYS A 110 5.97 -4.78 -3.89
N SER A 111 6.90 -5.71 -3.75
CA SER A 111 7.34 -6.22 -2.45
C SER A 111 8.01 -5.12 -1.62
N ILE A 112 8.78 -4.22 -2.24
CA ILE A 112 9.32 -3.02 -1.57
C ILE A 112 8.19 -2.09 -1.10
N SER A 113 7.18 -1.85 -1.95
CA SER A 113 5.99 -1.09 -1.55
C SER A 113 5.29 -1.72 -0.34
N ALA A 114 5.08 -3.03 -0.37
CA ALA A 114 4.49 -3.79 0.73
C ALA A 114 5.31 -3.69 2.03
N PHE A 115 6.64 -3.69 1.94
CA PHE A 115 7.54 -3.46 3.07
C PHE A 115 7.34 -2.07 3.69
N PHE A 116 7.31 -1.00 2.87
CA PHE A 116 7.02 0.35 3.36
C PHE A 116 5.64 0.45 4.00
N TYR A 117 4.64 -0.25 3.44
CA TYR A 117 3.31 -0.32 4.06
C TYR A 117 3.35 -0.99 5.44
N GLY A 118 4.13 -2.05 5.59
CA GLY A 118 4.37 -2.70 6.88
C GLY A 118 4.97 -1.73 7.91
N ILE A 119 6.01 -0.97 7.54
CA ILE A 119 6.61 0.06 8.39
C ILE A 119 5.60 1.16 8.75
N ALA A 120 4.84 1.65 7.76
CA ALA A 120 3.81 2.66 7.99
C ALA A 120 2.76 2.21 9.00
N ASN A 121 2.33 0.93 8.95
CA ASN A 121 1.41 0.36 9.94
C ASN A 121 1.97 0.41 11.37
N VAL A 122 3.24 0.09 11.56
CA VAL A 122 3.89 0.20 12.87
C VAL A 122 3.97 1.66 13.33
N LEU A 123 4.42 2.55 12.46
CA LEU A 123 4.53 3.97 12.78
C LEU A 123 3.17 4.61 13.09
N SER A 124 2.10 4.17 12.44
CA SER A 124 0.73 4.64 12.72
C SER A 124 0.30 4.39 14.16
N ARG A 125 0.81 3.34 14.82
CA ARG A 125 0.52 3.06 16.24
C ARG A 125 1.13 4.10 17.18
N TYR A 126 2.30 4.65 16.84
CA TYR A 126 2.92 5.73 17.63
C TYR A 126 2.18 7.05 17.52
N ILE A 127 1.48 7.29 16.40
CA ILE A 127 0.76 8.55 16.13
C ILE A 127 -0.76 8.44 16.25
N LYS A 128 -1.28 7.37 16.86
CA LYS A 128 -2.73 7.10 17.00
C LYS A 128 -3.52 8.22 17.73
N GLU A 129 -2.86 9.00 18.56
CA GLU A 129 -3.44 10.10 19.32
C GLU A 129 -3.59 11.38 18.47
N ILE A 130 -2.88 11.47 17.34
CA ILE A 130 -3.00 12.60 16.42
C ILE A 130 -4.30 12.49 15.62
N ASP A 131 -4.87 13.63 15.28
CA ASP A 131 -6.06 13.67 14.43
C ASP A 131 -5.76 13.03 13.05
N VAL A 132 -6.66 12.12 12.62
CA VAL A 132 -6.49 11.36 11.37
C VAL A 132 -6.43 12.27 10.15
N LYS A 133 -7.24 13.35 10.13
CA LYS A 133 -7.23 14.28 9.00
C LYS A 133 -5.91 15.02 8.93
N PHE A 134 -5.39 15.46 10.09
CA PHE A 134 -4.09 16.11 10.19
C PHE A 134 -2.96 15.17 9.73
N THR A 135 -2.96 13.91 10.21
CA THR A 135 -1.97 12.90 9.82
C THR A 135 -1.98 12.66 8.30
N ASN A 136 -3.16 12.48 7.71
CA ASN A 136 -3.31 12.28 6.26
C ASN A 136 -2.96 13.52 5.44
N MET A 137 -3.25 14.72 5.95
CA MET A 137 -2.85 15.97 5.32
C MET A 137 -1.32 16.10 5.28
N ILE A 138 -0.62 15.84 6.40
CA ILE A 138 0.85 15.88 6.45
C ILE A 138 1.46 14.80 5.56
N MET A 139 0.89 13.60 5.57
CA MET A 139 1.29 12.52 4.66
C MET A 139 1.15 12.94 3.20
N GLY A 140 0.02 13.57 2.83
CA GLY A 140 -0.22 14.10 1.50
C GLY A 140 0.81 15.17 1.09
N PHE A 141 1.13 16.09 2.00
CA PHE A 141 2.13 17.15 1.79
C PHE A 141 3.54 16.58 1.61
N ILE A 142 4.02 15.80 2.57
CA ILE A 142 5.37 15.21 2.52
C ILE A 142 5.50 14.29 1.31
N GLY A 143 4.49 13.42 1.06
CA GLY A 143 4.49 12.54 -0.10
C GLY A 143 4.47 13.31 -1.42
N PHE A 144 3.72 14.41 -1.52
CA PHE A 144 3.73 15.27 -2.70
C PHE A 144 5.11 15.88 -2.95
N ILE A 145 5.71 16.51 -1.94
CA ILE A 145 7.02 17.16 -2.06
C ILE A 145 8.10 16.14 -2.43
N THR A 146 8.13 14.98 -1.76
CA THR A 146 9.17 13.96 -2.02
C THR A 146 9.03 13.34 -3.41
N ILE A 147 7.81 13.04 -3.88
CA ILE A 147 7.58 12.52 -5.24
C ILE A 147 7.90 13.59 -6.28
N LEU A 148 7.50 14.85 -6.04
CA LEU A 148 7.78 15.96 -6.95
C LEU A 148 9.29 16.19 -7.12
N LEU A 149 10.04 16.25 -6.01
CA LEU A 149 11.49 16.37 -6.05
C LEU A 149 12.12 15.21 -6.82
N PHE A 150 11.69 13.97 -6.53
CA PHE A 150 12.19 12.80 -7.25
C PHE A 150 11.91 12.90 -8.76
N SER A 151 10.69 13.27 -9.15
CA SER A 151 10.30 13.44 -10.57
C SER A 151 11.14 14.51 -11.27
N ILE A 152 11.37 15.66 -10.64
CA ILE A 152 12.22 16.72 -11.20
C ILE A 152 13.64 16.23 -11.44
N PHE A 153 14.22 15.48 -10.50
CA PHE A 153 15.60 14.99 -10.62
C PHE A 153 15.75 13.82 -11.58
N SER A 154 14.73 12.94 -11.71
CA SER A 154 14.82 11.71 -12.51
C SER A 154 14.24 11.83 -13.91
N GLU A 155 13.17 12.63 -14.09
CA GLU A 155 12.44 12.73 -15.35
C GLU A 155 12.71 14.05 -16.09
N GLY A 156 13.26 15.07 -15.43
CA GLY A 156 13.66 16.34 -16.00
C GLY A 156 12.49 17.29 -16.32
N ASN A 157 11.63 16.93 -17.26
CA ASN A 157 10.55 17.80 -17.78
C ASN A 157 9.15 17.47 -17.22
N THR A 158 9.00 17.37 -15.89
CA THR A 158 7.74 17.03 -15.20
C THR A 158 6.55 17.91 -15.63
N VAL A 159 6.79 19.22 -15.84
CA VAL A 159 5.72 20.16 -16.22
C VAL A 159 5.20 19.89 -17.64
N SER A 160 6.08 19.60 -18.60
CA SER A 160 5.66 19.28 -19.95
C SER A 160 4.89 17.96 -20.02
N HIS A 161 5.26 16.98 -19.22
CA HIS A 161 4.51 15.73 -19.09
C HIS A 161 3.09 15.96 -18.56
N LEU A 162 2.93 16.80 -17.54
CA LEU A 162 1.62 17.15 -16.99
C LEU A 162 0.73 17.90 -18.00
N MET A 163 1.30 18.80 -18.81
CA MET A 163 0.54 19.54 -19.83
C MET A 163 0.05 18.66 -20.98
N ASN A 164 0.73 17.55 -21.26
CA ASN A 164 0.41 16.64 -22.35
C ASN A 164 -0.50 15.46 -21.96
N ILE A 165 -0.97 15.43 -20.70
CA ILE A 165 -1.88 14.38 -20.21
C ILE A 165 -3.27 14.59 -20.83
N ASN A 166 -3.86 13.50 -21.39
CA ASN A 166 -5.21 13.53 -21.93
C ASN A 166 -6.27 13.60 -20.84
N ILE A 167 -7.48 13.99 -21.21
CA ILE A 167 -8.59 14.16 -20.24
C ILE A 167 -8.94 12.88 -19.48
N ASN A 168 -8.85 11.70 -20.12
CA ASN A 168 -9.16 10.43 -19.47
C ASN A 168 -8.16 10.13 -18.37
N THR A 169 -6.88 10.41 -18.57
CA THR A 169 -5.84 10.26 -17.54
C THR A 169 -6.08 11.25 -16.40
N TRP A 170 -6.49 12.50 -16.68
CA TRP A 170 -6.88 13.44 -15.64
C TRP A 170 -8.05 12.94 -14.80
N LEU A 171 -9.09 12.36 -15.42
CA LEU A 171 -10.22 11.78 -14.71
C LEU A 171 -9.80 10.61 -13.81
N LEU A 172 -8.91 9.74 -14.28
CA LEU A 172 -8.34 8.65 -13.47
C LEU A 172 -7.51 9.16 -12.29
N LEU A 173 -6.68 10.20 -12.50
CA LEU A 173 -5.90 10.84 -11.44
C LEU A 173 -6.82 11.49 -10.39
N LEU A 174 -7.87 12.18 -10.81
CA LEU A 174 -8.87 12.76 -9.91
C LEU A 174 -9.63 11.69 -9.14
N HIS A 175 -10.08 10.62 -9.82
CA HIS A 175 -10.72 9.48 -9.16
C HIS A 175 -9.80 8.87 -8.09
N ASN A 176 -8.55 8.59 -8.42
CA ASN A 176 -7.59 8.02 -7.48
C ASN A 176 -7.29 9.00 -6.32
N GLY A 177 -7.12 10.28 -6.60
CA GLY A 177 -6.89 11.30 -5.58
C GLY A 177 -8.08 11.51 -4.64
N ILE A 178 -9.29 11.61 -5.18
CA ILE A 178 -10.50 11.93 -4.39
C ILE A 178 -11.11 10.66 -3.82
N VAL A 179 -11.47 9.69 -4.66
CA VAL A 179 -12.23 8.51 -4.21
C VAL A 179 -11.35 7.58 -3.39
N VAL A 180 -10.15 7.24 -3.88
CA VAL A 180 -9.28 6.30 -3.18
C VAL A 180 -8.56 6.99 -2.03
N SER A 181 -7.86 8.11 -2.26
CA SER A 181 -6.99 8.70 -1.23
C SER A 181 -7.80 9.49 -0.19
N VAL A 182 -8.76 10.32 -0.59
CA VAL A 182 -9.53 11.13 0.37
C VAL A 182 -10.66 10.30 0.99
N ILE A 183 -11.54 9.71 0.19
CA ILE A 183 -12.74 9.05 0.70
C ILE A 183 -12.39 7.70 1.34
N ALA A 184 -11.81 6.76 0.57
CA ALA A 184 -11.63 5.40 1.04
C ALA A 184 -10.62 5.30 2.20
N HIS A 185 -9.41 5.87 2.06
CA HIS A 185 -8.42 5.84 3.13
C HIS A 185 -8.86 6.59 4.39
N THR A 186 -9.46 7.79 4.24
CA THR A 186 -9.95 8.54 5.41
C THR A 186 -11.08 7.80 6.11
N SER A 187 -12.01 7.18 5.35
CA SER A 187 -13.09 6.37 5.91
C SER A 187 -12.56 5.13 6.64
N MET A 188 -11.53 4.46 6.10
CA MET A 188 -10.90 3.32 6.76
C MET A 188 -10.28 3.72 8.12
N PHE A 189 -9.51 4.81 8.15
CA PHE A 189 -8.94 5.33 9.40
C PHE A 189 -10.01 5.82 10.37
N TYR A 190 -11.14 6.33 9.86
CA TYR A 190 -12.28 6.71 10.69
C TYR A 190 -12.96 5.49 11.33
N LEU A 191 -13.11 4.39 10.59
CA LEU A 191 -13.64 3.13 11.13
C LEU A 191 -12.79 2.58 12.28
N TYR A 192 -11.47 2.74 12.23
CA TYR A 192 -10.57 2.33 13.32
C TYR A 192 -10.79 3.10 14.64
N LYS A 193 -11.50 4.24 14.64
CA LYS A 193 -11.90 4.92 15.88
C LYS A 193 -13.04 4.22 16.60
N PHE A 194 -13.93 3.56 15.85
CA PHE A 194 -15.14 2.94 16.41
C PHE A 194 -15.03 1.42 16.52
N TYR A 195 -14.25 0.81 15.64
CA TYR A 195 -14.11 -0.64 15.56
C TYR A 195 -12.67 -1.06 15.80
N SER A 196 -12.48 -2.16 16.52
CA SER A 196 -11.15 -2.74 16.64
C SER A 196 -10.61 -3.11 15.25
N ILE A 197 -9.31 -2.98 15.09
CA ILE A 197 -8.60 -3.36 13.85
C ILE A 197 -8.98 -4.79 13.43
N ASN A 198 -9.11 -5.70 14.39
CA ASN A 198 -9.49 -7.10 14.16
C ASN A 198 -10.89 -7.29 13.54
N LYS A 199 -11.78 -6.29 13.63
CA LYS A 199 -13.10 -6.32 12.97
C LYS A 199 -13.06 -5.75 11.56
N VAL A 200 -12.20 -4.79 11.31
CA VAL A 200 -12.09 -4.10 10.01
C VAL A 200 -11.14 -4.82 9.04
N MET A 201 -10.00 -5.32 9.54
CA MET A 201 -8.98 -5.97 8.71
C MET A 201 -9.45 -7.19 7.90
N PRO A 202 -10.39 -8.05 8.37
CA PRO A 202 -10.89 -9.13 7.53
C PRO A 202 -11.52 -8.68 6.22
N PHE A 203 -12.12 -7.48 6.17
CA PHE A 203 -12.64 -6.91 4.93
C PHE A 203 -11.53 -6.52 3.94
N TYR A 204 -10.35 -6.17 4.46
CA TYR A 204 -9.19 -5.87 3.60
C TYR A 204 -8.68 -7.10 2.83
N SER A 205 -8.88 -8.31 3.37
CA SER A 205 -8.55 -9.55 2.67
C SER A 205 -9.44 -9.84 1.46
N LEU A 206 -10.54 -9.11 1.28
CA LEU A 206 -11.36 -9.18 0.06
C LEU A 206 -10.72 -8.41 -1.12
N PHE A 207 -9.79 -7.48 -0.84
CA PHE A 207 -9.12 -6.68 -1.87
C PHE A 207 -8.53 -7.51 -3.01
N PRO A 208 -7.72 -8.57 -2.76
CA PRO A 208 -7.18 -9.36 -3.85
C PRO A 208 -8.25 -10.13 -4.63
N ILE A 209 -9.34 -10.54 -3.99
CA ILE A 209 -10.45 -11.25 -4.66
C ILE A 209 -11.12 -10.31 -5.68
N PHE A 210 -11.54 -9.12 -5.24
CA PHE A 210 -12.11 -8.12 -6.14
C PHE A 210 -11.10 -7.66 -7.19
N GLY A 211 -9.84 -7.48 -6.80
CA GLY A 211 -8.78 -7.10 -7.72
C GLY A 211 -8.59 -8.10 -8.85
N LEU A 212 -8.51 -9.40 -8.55
CA LEU A 212 -8.39 -10.46 -9.56
C LEU A 212 -9.63 -10.57 -10.47
N ILE A 213 -10.83 -10.41 -9.89
CA ILE A 213 -12.06 -10.38 -10.69
C ILE A 213 -12.03 -9.20 -11.66
N LEU A 214 -11.65 -8.01 -11.21
CA LEU A 214 -11.58 -6.83 -12.05
C LEU A 214 -10.49 -6.92 -13.12
N THR A 215 -9.32 -7.48 -12.82
CA THR A 215 -8.26 -7.68 -13.83
C THR A 215 -8.72 -8.64 -14.94
N PHE A 216 -9.48 -9.68 -14.59
CA PHE A 216 -10.08 -10.56 -15.58
C PHE A 216 -11.07 -9.81 -16.49
N PHE A 217 -12.01 -9.03 -15.92
CA PHE A 217 -13.03 -8.35 -16.72
C PHE A 217 -12.49 -7.15 -17.50
N ILE A 218 -11.53 -6.41 -16.96
CA ILE A 218 -11.02 -5.16 -17.58
C ILE A 218 -9.88 -5.45 -18.55
N PHE A 219 -8.96 -6.34 -18.18
CA PHE A 219 -7.73 -6.60 -18.94
C PHE A 219 -7.72 -7.97 -19.62
N GLY A 220 -8.72 -8.84 -19.34
CA GLY A 220 -8.74 -10.21 -19.87
C GLY A 220 -7.63 -11.10 -19.27
N GLU A 221 -7.08 -10.74 -18.12
CA GLU A 221 -5.99 -11.50 -17.51
C GLU A 221 -6.50 -12.82 -16.95
N ILE A 222 -6.03 -13.92 -17.52
CA ILE A 222 -6.30 -15.28 -17.03
C ILE A 222 -5.03 -15.77 -16.30
N PRO A 223 -5.12 -16.03 -14.99
CA PRO A 223 -3.96 -16.52 -14.25
C PRO A 223 -3.54 -17.90 -14.77
N THR A 224 -2.24 -18.11 -14.91
CA THR A 224 -1.68 -19.44 -15.19
C THR A 224 -1.93 -20.36 -13.99
N LEU A 225 -1.79 -21.66 -14.17
CA LEU A 225 -1.96 -22.63 -13.08
C LEU A 225 -1.01 -22.34 -11.91
N LEU A 226 0.25 -22.03 -12.19
CA LEU A 226 1.26 -21.75 -11.17
C LEU A 226 0.95 -20.44 -10.44
N SER A 227 0.56 -19.41 -11.18
CA SER A 227 0.12 -18.12 -10.61
C SER A 227 -1.14 -18.29 -9.77
N ALA A 228 -2.11 -19.10 -10.20
CA ALA A 228 -3.32 -19.38 -9.43
C ALA A 228 -3.02 -20.11 -8.11
N ILE A 229 -2.14 -21.11 -8.14
CA ILE A 229 -1.68 -21.83 -6.94
C ILE A 229 -0.97 -20.87 -5.99
N GLY A 230 0.02 -20.11 -6.49
CA GLY A 230 0.77 -19.14 -5.69
C GLY A 230 -0.15 -18.08 -5.06
N SER A 231 -1.10 -17.55 -5.83
CA SER A 231 -2.10 -16.57 -5.35
C SER A 231 -2.98 -17.15 -4.23
N THR A 232 -3.45 -18.37 -4.40
CA THR A 232 -4.27 -19.08 -3.41
C THR A 232 -3.49 -19.28 -2.10
N ILE A 233 -2.21 -19.69 -2.20
CA ILE A 233 -1.32 -19.85 -1.04
C ILE A 233 -1.16 -18.51 -0.30
N VAL A 234 -0.90 -17.40 -1.01
CA VAL A 234 -0.75 -16.08 -0.41
C VAL A 234 -2.03 -15.65 0.30
N ILE A 235 -3.18 -15.71 -0.39
CA ILE A 235 -4.47 -15.28 0.15
C ILE A 235 -4.82 -16.07 1.41
N ILE A 236 -4.70 -17.40 1.40
CA ILE A 236 -5.00 -18.24 2.55
C ILE A 236 -4.05 -17.97 3.72
N SER A 237 -2.75 -17.83 3.44
CA SER A 237 -1.74 -17.58 4.47
C SER A 237 -1.96 -16.23 5.14
N VAL A 238 -2.17 -15.18 4.36
CA VAL A 238 -2.43 -13.82 4.84
C VAL A 238 -3.75 -13.76 5.62
N TYR A 239 -4.81 -14.38 5.13
CA TYR A 239 -6.08 -14.45 5.85
C TYR A 239 -5.96 -15.16 7.20
N ARG A 240 -5.20 -16.27 7.27
CA ARG A 240 -4.92 -16.96 8.53
C ARG A 240 -4.06 -16.12 9.47
N LEU A 241 -3.06 -15.40 8.95
CA LEU A 241 -2.23 -14.49 9.75
C LEU A 241 -3.06 -13.42 10.46
N GLN A 242 -4.06 -12.85 9.79
CA GLN A 242 -4.96 -11.84 10.38
C GLN A 242 -5.82 -12.39 11.51
N LYS A 243 -6.10 -13.70 11.53
CA LYS A 243 -6.92 -14.36 12.56
C LYS A 243 -6.14 -14.80 13.79
N ILE A 244 -4.83 -14.92 13.71
CA ILE A 244 -3.99 -15.30 14.86
C ILE A 244 -3.78 -14.05 15.72
N ARG A 245 -4.26 -14.14 16.96
CA ARG A 245 -4.05 -13.12 17.99
C ARG A 245 -2.71 -13.32 18.71
#